data_e82198c4a6b25c18fb78b66400fa8836
#
_entry.id   e82198c4a6b25c18fb78b66400fa8836
#
_cell.length_a   1.000
_cell.length_b   1.000
_cell.length_c   1.000
_cell.angle_alpha   90.00
_cell.angle_beta   90.00
_cell.angle_gamma   90.00
#
_symmetry.space_group_name_H-M   'P 1'
#
loop_
_entity.id
_entity.type
_entity.pdbx_description
1 polymer ?
#
loop_
_entity_poly.entity_id
_entity_poly.type
_entity_poly.pdbx_seq_one_letter_code
_entity_poly.pdbx_strand_id
1 'polypeptide(L)'
;MVRRAATHRLEFDAAAIYEYPEHLREWLEGLPNQPGVYTFHGDSETLPLYIGKSINLRSRVMSHFRTPEEARMLRQARRVSWIPTAGDLGALLLEAQMIKTQQPLFNKRLRKNRQLCSIQIAEGKPEVVYARDVDFSHSPNLFGLYRSRHKALETLKYLADEHQLCHGLLGLEKLSANRACFRAALREN
;
A
#
# COMPACT_ATOMS: atom_id res chain seq x y z
N MET A 1 -13.42 -38.34 30.49
CA MET A 1 -12.80 -38.77 29.21
C MET A 1 -12.70 -37.51 28.32
N VAL A 2 -11.53 -36.88 28.26
CA VAL A 2 -11.29 -35.68 27.44
C VAL A 2 -10.73 -36.16 26.11
N ARG A 3 -11.46 -35.92 25.02
CA ARG A 3 -10.97 -36.22 23.66
C ARG A 3 -9.94 -35.18 23.28
N ARG A 4 -8.68 -35.57 23.12
CA ARG A 4 -7.63 -34.75 22.51
C ARG A 4 -7.97 -34.53 21.04
N ALA A 5 -8.10 -33.28 20.64
CA ALA A 5 -8.18 -32.90 19.24
C ALA A 5 -6.85 -33.26 18.54
N ALA A 6 -6.94 -34.05 17.47
CA ALA A 6 -5.80 -34.34 16.63
C ALA A 6 -5.29 -33.07 15.98
N THR A 7 -4.08 -32.65 16.31
CA THR A 7 -3.33 -31.65 15.57
C THR A 7 -2.99 -32.24 14.20
N HIS A 8 -3.70 -31.81 13.15
CA HIS A 8 -3.29 -32.05 11.78
C HIS A 8 -1.95 -31.34 11.56
N ARG A 9 -0.88 -32.11 11.64
CA ARG A 9 0.43 -31.73 11.11
C ARG A 9 0.25 -31.70 9.60
N LEU A 10 0.20 -30.55 8.99
CA LEU A 10 0.31 -30.40 7.54
C LEU A 10 1.68 -30.97 7.15
N GLU A 11 1.68 -32.17 6.60
CA GLU A 11 2.87 -32.76 5.99
C GLU A 11 3.26 -31.83 4.82
N PHE A 12 4.45 -31.30 4.91
CA PHE A 12 5.08 -30.51 3.87
C PHE A 12 5.39 -31.45 2.72
N ASP A 13 4.69 -31.30 1.60
CA ASP A 13 5.06 -31.97 0.36
C ASP A 13 6.35 -31.32 -0.17
N ALA A 14 7.46 -32.01 0.06
CA ALA A 14 8.79 -31.59 -0.38
C ALA A 14 8.95 -31.60 -1.92
N ALA A 15 7.96 -32.15 -2.65
CA ALA A 15 7.96 -32.25 -4.10
C ALA A 15 7.36 -31.04 -4.83
N ALA A 16 6.74 -30.11 -4.11
CA ALA A 16 6.24 -28.90 -4.73
C ALA A 16 7.41 -27.96 -5.08
N ILE A 17 7.92 -28.09 -6.29
CA ILE A 17 8.87 -27.14 -6.89
C ILE A 17 8.13 -25.82 -7.07
N TYR A 18 8.48 -24.84 -6.23
CA TYR A 18 7.89 -23.49 -6.34
C TYR A 18 8.67 -22.72 -7.40
N GLU A 19 8.02 -22.45 -8.51
CA GLU A 19 8.49 -21.44 -9.46
C GLU A 19 8.17 -20.05 -8.91
N TYR A 20 9.16 -19.40 -8.33
CA TYR A 20 9.10 -17.97 -8.08
C TYR A 20 9.76 -17.20 -9.24
N PRO A 21 9.31 -15.96 -9.51
CA PRO A 21 9.89 -15.15 -10.55
C PRO A 21 11.41 -15.00 -10.36
N GLU A 22 12.18 -15.25 -11.42
CA GLU A 22 13.65 -15.24 -11.40
C GLU A 22 14.21 -13.92 -10.84
N HIS A 23 13.57 -12.78 -11.17
CA HIS A 23 13.97 -11.46 -10.69
C HIS A 23 13.82 -11.25 -9.17
N LEU A 24 13.11 -12.12 -8.47
CA LEU A 24 13.00 -12.09 -7.00
C LEU A 24 13.96 -13.05 -6.30
N ARG A 25 14.65 -13.92 -7.03
CA ARG A 25 15.47 -15.00 -6.45
C ARG A 25 16.49 -14.47 -5.45
N GLU A 26 17.28 -13.48 -5.82
CA GLU A 26 18.32 -12.90 -4.97
C GLU A 26 17.77 -12.42 -3.63
N TRP A 27 16.62 -11.72 -3.66
CA TRP A 27 15.95 -11.24 -2.46
C TRP A 27 15.40 -12.38 -1.59
N LEU A 28 14.87 -13.43 -2.20
CA LEU A 28 14.28 -14.58 -1.50
C LEU A 28 15.36 -15.46 -0.86
N GLU A 29 16.50 -15.61 -1.50
CA GLU A 29 17.63 -16.35 -0.95
C GLU A 29 18.25 -15.66 0.28
N GLY A 30 18.27 -14.34 0.30
CA GLY A 30 18.76 -13.53 1.42
C GLY A 30 17.85 -13.48 2.65
N LEU A 31 16.60 -13.95 2.57
CA LEU A 31 15.65 -13.90 3.67
C LEU A 31 16.10 -14.71 4.90
N PRO A 32 16.15 -14.09 6.09
CA PRO A 32 16.55 -14.80 7.31
C PRO A 32 15.39 -15.58 7.95
N ASN A 33 15.73 -16.61 8.72
CA ASN A 33 14.80 -17.40 9.54
C ASN A 33 14.61 -16.78 10.93
N GLN A 34 14.23 -15.51 11.00
CA GLN A 34 14.06 -14.77 12.26
C GLN A 34 12.83 -13.87 12.22
N PRO A 35 12.36 -13.35 13.38
CA PRO A 35 11.25 -12.42 13.45
C PRO A 35 11.56 -11.10 12.74
N GLY A 36 10.53 -10.50 12.15
CA GLY A 36 10.66 -9.19 11.53
C GLY A 36 9.46 -8.78 10.68
N VAL A 37 9.65 -7.67 10.00
CA VAL A 37 8.69 -7.11 9.03
C VAL A 37 9.30 -7.19 7.64
N TYR A 38 8.50 -7.59 6.65
CA TYR A 38 8.89 -7.64 5.24
C TYR A 38 7.97 -6.76 4.41
N THR A 39 8.51 -6.28 3.30
CA THR A 39 7.80 -5.40 2.38
C THR A 39 7.99 -5.88 0.95
N PHE A 40 6.89 -6.10 0.22
CA PHE A 40 6.91 -6.25 -1.22
C PHE A 40 6.81 -4.87 -1.87
N HIS A 41 7.72 -4.58 -2.79
CA HIS A 41 7.75 -3.34 -3.56
C HIS A 41 7.45 -3.61 -5.03
N GLY A 42 6.73 -2.70 -5.68
CA GLY A 42 6.58 -2.65 -7.12
C GLY A 42 7.59 -1.70 -7.77
N ASP A 43 7.23 -1.13 -8.90
CA ASP A 43 8.07 -0.14 -9.59
C ASP A 43 8.04 1.24 -8.91
N SER A 44 7.03 1.52 -8.08
CA SER A 44 6.97 2.75 -7.29
C SER A 44 7.94 2.73 -6.12
N GLU A 45 8.76 3.76 -5.97
CA GLU A 45 9.65 3.91 -4.82
C GLU A 45 8.92 4.34 -3.55
N THR A 46 7.81 5.05 -3.69
CA THR A 46 7.09 5.68 -2.58
C THR A 46 5.91 4.86 -2.07
N LEU A 47 5.39 3.92 -2.86
CA LEU A 47 4.18 3.16 -2.54
C LEU A 47 4.47 1.66 -2.51
N PRO A 48 4.64 1.06 -1.31
CA PRO A 48 4.85 -0.37 -1.19
C PRO A 48 3.57 -1.15 -1.58
N LEU A 49 3.75 -2.35 -2.12
CA LEU A 49 2.63 -3.22 -2.45
C LEU A 49 2.03 -3.85 -1.20
N TYR A 50 2.86 -4.38 -0.33
CA TYR A 50 2.41 -5.09 0.85
C TYR A 50 3.45 -5.03 1.96
N ILE A 51 3.00 -4.88 3.20
CA ILE A 51 3.81 -4.97 4.41
C ILE A 51 3.21 -6.06 5.29
N GLY A 52 4.06 -6.95 5.80
CA GLY A 52 3.64 -8.00 6.70
C GLY A 52 4.69 -8.35 7.73
N LYS A 53 4.27 -8.89 8.88
CA LYS A 53 5.15 -9.39 9.93
C LYS A 53 5.21 -10.92 9.95
N SER A 54 6.27 -11.45 10.51
CA SER A 54 6.37 -12.87 10.82
C SER A 54 7.35 -13.13 11.96
N ILE A 55 7.18 -14.26 12.64
CA ILE A 55 8.20 -14.83 13.53
C ILE A 55 9.33 -15.52 12.74
N ASN A 56 9.05 -15.88 11.48
CA ASN A 56 10.03 -16.43 10.54
C ASN A 56 9.80 -15.78 9.17
N LEU A 57 10.63 -14.81 8.83
CA LEU A 57 10.51 -14.01 7.60
C LEU A 57 10.54 -14.89 6.35
N ARG A 58 11.52 -15.80 6.25
CA ARG A 58 11.69 -16.69 5.08
C ARG A 58 10.45 -17.56 4.85
N SER A 59 9.99 -18.26 5.87
CA SER A 59 8.82 -19.13 5.77
C SER A 59 7.58 -18.36 5.35
N ARG A 60 7.37 -17.17 5.92
CA ARG A 60 6.19 -16.34 5.64
C ARG A 60 6.20 -15.76 4.24
N VAL A 61 7.32 -15.18 3.81
CA VAL A 61 7.44 -14.64 2.45
C VAL A 61 7.25 -15.73 1.41
N MET A 62 7.86 -16.90 1.60
CA MET A 62 7.69 -18.04 0.70
C MET A 62 6.24 -18.55 0.66
N SER A 63 5.47 -18.43 1.74
CA SER A 63 4.06 -18.84 1.75
C SER A 63 3.16 -17.98 0.85
N HIS A 64 3.54 -16.74 0.54
CA HIS A 64 2.79 -15.91 -0.41
C HIS A 64 2.75 -16.51 -1.81
N PHE A 65 3.84 -17.14 -2.27
CA PHE A 65 3.92 -17.76 -3.59
C PHE A 65 3.04 -19.01 -3.73
N ARG A 66 2.53 -19.54 -2.60
CA ARG A 66 1.61 -20.69 -2.54
C ARG A 66 0.15 -20.29 -2.45
N THR A 67 -0.13 -18.99 -2.36
CA THR A 67 -1.48 -18.45 -2.11
C THR A 67 -2.01 -17.85 -3.41
N PRO A 68 -2.97 -18.49 -4.13
CA PRO A 68 -3.49 -18.00 -5.40
C PRO A 68 -4.05 -16.57 -5.32
N GLU A 69 -4.64 -16.20 -4.18
CA GLU A 69 -5.20 -14.86 -3.93
C GLU A 69 -4.15 -13.76 -3.92
N GLU A 70 -2.88 -14.13 -3.70
CA GLU A 70 -1.74 -13.21 -3.68
C GLU A 70 -1.12 -12.99 -5.06
N ALA A 71 -1.52 -13.79 -6.06
CA ALA A 71 -0.92 -13.78 -7.40
C ALA A 71 -0.93 -12.39 -8.06
N ARG A 72 -1.97 -11.57 -7.82
CA ARG A 72 -2.04 -10.20 -8.35
C ARG A 72 -0.95 -9.30 -7.77
N MET A 73 -0.68 -9.40 -6.48
CA MET A 73 0.38 -8.65 -5.81
C MET A 73 1.75 -9.13 -6.29
N LEU A 74 1.95 -10.45 -6.33
CA LEU A 74 3.23 -11.05 -6.70
C LEU A 74 3.66 -10.74 -8.14
N ARG A 75 2.71 -10.65 -9.09
CA ARG A 75 3.02 -10.22 -10.46
C ARG A 75 3.57 -8.79 -10.54
N GLN A 76 3.19 -7.92 -9.61
CA GLN A 76 3.65 -6.54 -9.53
C GLN A 76 4.91 -6.39 -8.67
N ALA A 77 5.29 -7.40 -7.89
CA ALA A 77 6.47 -7.35 -7.05
C ALA A 77 7.76 -7.32 -7.89
N ARG A 78 8.66 -6.39 -7.57
CA ARG A 78 9.98 -6.23 -8.19
C ARG A 78 11.12 -6.50 -7.22
N ARG A 79 10.88 -6.28 -5.94
CA ARG A 79 11.85 -6.58 -4.89
C ARG A 79 11.15 -6.87 -3.57
N VAL A 80 11.86 -7.50 -2.65
CA VAL A 80 11.45 -7.74 -1.27
C VAL A 80 12.49 -7.15 -0.35
N SER A 81 12.08 -6.35 0.62
CA SER A 81 12.95 -5.87 1.70
C SER A 81 12.43 -6.38 3.05
N TRP A 82 13.29 -6.39 4.07
CA TRP A 82 12.91 -6.82 5.42
C TRP A 82 13.69 -6.07 6.49
N ILE A 83 13.08 -5.99 7.66
CA ILE A 83 13.68 -5.43 8.87
C ILE A 83 13.55 -6.48 9.97
N PRO A 84 14.65 -7.09 10.41
CA PRO A 84 14.63 -8.02 11.53
C PRO A 84 14.24 -7.32 12.82
N THR A 85 13.57 -8.07 13.73
CA THR A 85 13.21 -7.59 15.07
C THR A 85 13.64 -8.61 16.12
N ALA A 86 13.76 -8.17 17.38
CA ALA A 86 14.13 -9.05 18.48
C ALA A 86 13.06 -10.12 18.82
N GLY A 87 11.81 -9.91 18.34
CA GLY A 87 10.71 -10.85 18.61
C GLY A 87 9.41 -10.40 17.94
N ASP A 88 8.33 -11.19 18.15
CA ASP A 88 7.03 -10.98 17.51
C ASP A 88 6.38 -9.66 17.89
N LEU A 89 6.52 -9.21 19.16
CA LEU A 89 5.96 -7.94 19.61
C LEU A 89 6.59 -6.75 18.87
N GLY A 90 7.91 -6.75 18.70
CA GLY A 90 8.63 -5.74 17.92
C GLY A 90 8.20 -5.73 16.46
N ALA A 91 8.02 -6.92 15.87
CA ALA A 91 7.51 -7.06 14.52
C ALA A 91 6.08 -6.50 14.37
N LEU A 92 5.20 -6.77 15.34
CA LEU A 92 3.82 -6.30 15.35
C LEU A 92 3.75 -4.75 15.40
N LEU A 93 4.51 -4.14 16.30
CA LEU A 93 4.53 -2.68 16.46
C LEU A 93 5.10 -1.99 15.21
N LEU A 94 6.20 -2.54 14.67
CA LEU A 94 6.84 -2.03 13.47
C LEU A 94 5.93 -2.17 12.24
N GLU A 95 5.29 -3.32 12.05
CA GLU A 95 4.30 -3.53 10.97
C GLU A 95 3.18 -2.50 11.05
N ALA A 96 2.58 -2.31 12.23
CA ALA A 96 1.49 -1.37 12.42
C ALA A 96 1.92 0.08 12.11
N GLN A 97 3.14 0.48 12.53
CA GLN A 97 3.71 1.78 12.22
C GLN A 97 3.95 1.94 10.72
N MET A 98 4.60 0.97 10.08
CA MET A 98 4.90 1.01 8.65
C MET A 98 3.62 1.02 7.80
N ILE A 99 2.60 0.22 8.12
CA ILE A 99 1.30 0.25 7.43
C ILE A 99 0.64 1.62 7.58
N LYS A 100 0.69 2.22 8.77
CA LYS A 100 0.10 3.53 9.04
C LYS A 100 0.79 4.64 8.24
N THR A 101 2.12 4.61 8.14
CA THR A 101 2.92 5.65 7.48
C THR A 101 3.00 5.47 5.97
N GLN A 102 3.21 4.24 5.49
CA GLN A 102 3.47 3.94 4.08
C GLN A 102 2.23 3.52 3.28
N GLN A 103 1.11 3.20 3.95
CA GLN A 103 -0.20 2.91 3.33
C GLN A 103 -0.13 1.90 2.16
N PRO A 104 0.36 0.67 2.35
CA PRO A 104 0.60 -0.29 1.27
C PRO A 104 -0.68 -0.73 0.56
N LEU A 105 -0.58 -0.99 -0.76
CA LEU A 105 -1.71 -1.26 -1.65
C LEU A 105 -2.50 -2.52 -1.31
N PHE A 106 -1.82 -3.61 -0.94
CA PHE A 106 -2.41 -4.94 -0.82
C PHE A 106 -2.61 -5.45 0.61
N ASN A 107 -2.49 -4.60 1.65
CA ASN A 107 -2.77 -5.03 3.01
C ASN A 107 -4.26 -5.37 3.20
N LYS A 108 -4.57 -6.43 3.97
CA LYS A 108 -5.94 -6.98 4.10
C LYS A 108 -7.03 -5.95 4.41
N ARG A 109 -6.72 -4.95 5.24
CA ARG A 109 -7.67 -3.86 5.58
C ARG A 109 -8.02 -3.01 4.36
N LEU A 110 -7.12 -2.88 3.40
CA LEU A 110 -7.27 -2.09 2.18
C LEU A 110 -7.88 -2.93 1.04
N ARG A 111 -7.61 -4.26 0.99
CA ARG A 111 -8.17 -5.18 -0.03
C ARG A 111 -9.70 -5.21 -0.07
N LYS A 112 -10.36 -5.05 1.07
CA LYS A 112 -11.84 -5.03 1.13
C LYS A 112 -12.42 -3.71 0.67
N ASN A 113 -11.63 -2.67 0.51
CA ASN A 113 -12.10 -1.35 0.14
C ASN A 113 -11.97 -1.12 -1.37
N ARG A 114 -13.06 -1.39 -2.09
CA ARG A 114 -13.17 -1.12 -3.54
C ARG A 114 -13.08 0.37 -3.90
N GLN A 115 -13.12 1.25 -2.93
CA GLN A 115 -13.08 2.72 -3.09
C GLN A 115 -11.70 3.31 -2.80
N LEU A 116 -10.68 2.44 -2.65
CA LEU A 116 -9.31 2.91 -2.46
C LEU A 116 -8.91 3.83 -3.60
N CYS A 117 -8.41 5.01 -3.24
CA CYS A 117 -8.05 6.03 -4.20
C CYS A 117 -6.77 6.78 -3.77
N SER A 118 -6.15 7.40 -4.74
CA SER A 118 -5.00 8.29 -4.56
C SER A 118 -5.29 9.63 -5.24
N ILE A 119 -4.53 10.65 -4.92
CA ILE A 119 -4.49 11.88 -5.69
C ILE A 119 -3.39 11.73 -6.74
N GLN A 120 -3.72 11.91 -8.00
CA GLN A 120 -2.77 11.98 -9.10
C GLN A 120 -2.66 13.42 -9.59
N ILE A 121 -1.47 13.90 -9.87
CA ILE A 121 -1.28 15.18 -10.56
C ILE A 121 -1.21 14.90 -12.05
N ALA A 122 -2.26 15.25 -12.78
CA ALA A 122 -2.36 15.14 -14.23
C ALA A 122 -2.47 16.55 -14.83
N GLU A 123 -1.58 16.89 -15.76
CA GLU A 123 -1.55 18.21 -16.42
C GLU A 123 -1.56 19.40 -15.44
N GLY A 124 -0.87 19.24 -14.30
CA GLY A 124 -0.80 20.27 -13.26
C GLY A 124 -2.04 20.39 -12.37
N LYS A 125 -3.02 19.50 -12.52
CA LYS A 125 -4.24 19.47 -11.69
C LYS A 125 -4.31 18.19 -10.87
N PRO A 126 -4.77 18.27 -9.61
CA PRO A 126 -5.00 17.10 -8.79
C PRO A 126 -6.32 16.40 -9.19
N GLU A 127 -6.25 15.11 -9.43
CA GLU A 127 -7.39 14.25 -9.72
C GLU A 127 -7.42 13.07 -8.75
N VAL A 128 -8.62 12.64 -8.35
CA VAL A 128 -8.79 11.44 -7.53
C VAL A 128 -8.94 10.23 -8.43
N VAL A 129 -7.94 9.34 -8.39
CA VAL A 129 -7.91 8.09 -9.15
C VAL A 129 -8.14 6.89 -8.24
N TYR A 130 -8.81 5.84 -8.74
CA TYR A 130 -9.16 4.67 -7.94
C TYR A 130 -8.29 3.47 -8.29
N ALA A 131 -7.99 2.65 -7.28
CA ALA A 131 -7.21 1.42 -7.44
C ALA A 131 -7.84 0.37 -8.38
N ARG A 132 -9.14 0.48 -8.67
CA ARG A 132 -9.83 -0.37 -9.64
C ARG A 132 -9.57 0.04 -11.09
N ASP A 133 -9.30 1.34 -11.32
CA ASP A 133 -9.22 1.95 -12.64
C ASP A 133 -7.77 2.16 -13.09
N VAL A 134 -6.85 2.26 -12.12
CA VAL A 134 -5.43 2.58 -12.34
C VAL A 134 -4.54 1.57 -11.63
N ASP A 135 -3.45 1.18 -12.26
CA ASP A 135 -2.38 0.42 -11.61
C ASP A 135 -1.46 1.37 -10.84
N PHE A 136 -1.66 1.46 -9.53
CA PHE A 136 -0.91 2.36 -8.66
C PHE A 136 0.59 2.05 -8.61
N SER A 137 1.00 0.82 -8.92
CA SER A 137 2.42 0.46 -8.92
C SER A 137 3.19 1.00 -10.14
N HIS A 138 2.47 1.34 -11.22
CA HIS A 138 3.05 1.83 -12.48
C HIS A 138 2.63 3.26 -12.84
N SER A 139 1.83 3.90 -12.00
CA SER A 139 1.36 5.26 -12.27
C SER A 139 2.27 6.30 -11.63
N PRO A 140 2.79 7.26 -12.39
CA PRO A 140 3.58 8.36 -11.84
C PRO A 140 2.71 9.38 -11.09
N ASN A 141 3.35 10.20 -10.26
CA ASN A 141 2.74 11.37 -9.62
C ASN A 141 1.50 11.05 -8.77
N LEU A 142 1.54 9.91 -8.03
CA LEU A 142 0.53 9.53 -7.05
C LEU A 142 0.90 10.03 -5.66
N PHE A 143 -0.07 10.61 -4.96
CA PHE A 143 0.11 11.19 -3.63
C PHE A 143 -0.93 10.67 -2.65
N GLY A 144 -0.46 9.99 -1.61
CA GLY A 144 -1.28 9.43 -0.56
C GLY A 144 -2.17 8.26 -1.02
N LEU A 145 -2.67 7.52 -0.05
CA LEU A 145 -3.62 6.43 -0.26
C LEU A 145 -4.80 6.61 0.70
N TYR A 146 -5.96 6.78 0.14
CA TYR A 146 -7.18 7.14 0.87
C TYR A 146 -8.23 6.05 0.76
N ARG A 147 -8.99 5.87 1.83
CA ARG A 147 -10.08 4.89 1.88
C ARG A 147 -11.33 5.31 1.11
N SER A 148 -11.44 6.59 0.79
CA SER A 148 -12.57 7.14 0.03
C SER A 148 -12.19 8.45 -0.65
N ARG A 149 -12.91 8.79 -1.72
CA ARG A 149 -12.80 10.07 -2.41
C ARG A 149 -13.00 11.25 -1.46
N HIS A 150 -13.92 11.12 -0.51
CA HIS A 150 -14.18 12.18 0.48
C HIS A 150 -12.92 12.51 1.28
N LYS A 151 -12.22 11.48 1.81
CA LYS A 151 -10.98 11.67 2.56
C LYS A 151 -9.84 12.24 1.71
N ALA A 152 -9.72 11.85 0.45
CA ALA A 152 -8.75 12.43 -0.47
C ALA A 152 -9.02 13.93 -0.69
N LEU A 153 -10.28 14.29 -0.97
CA LEU A 153 -10.67 15.68 -1.17
C LEU A 153 -10.57 16.53 0.10
N GLU A 154 -10.88 15.97 1.27
CA GLU A 154 -10.70 16.64 2.56
C GLU A 154 -9.24 16.98 2.81
N THR A 155 -8.32 16.03 2.57
CA THR A 155 -6.88 16.26 2.67
C THR A 155 -6.41 17.32 1.67
N LEU A 156 -6.90 17.26 0.43
CA LEU A 156 -6.53 18.23 -0.60
C LEU A 156 -7.01 19.65 -0.26
N LYS A 157 -8.22 19.79 0.30
CA LYS A 157 -8.74 21.08 0.81
C LYS A 157 -7.89 21.60 1.95
N TYR A 158 -7.56 20.74 2.92
CA TYR A 158 -6.69 21.12 4.04
C TYR A 158 -5.34 21.66 3.53
N LEU A 159 -4.68 20.96 2.61
CA LEU A 159 -3.42 21.41 2.02
C LEU A 159 -3.59 22.72 1.22
N ALA A 160 -4.69 22.84 0.47
CA ALA A 160 -4.99 24.07 -0.24
C ALA A 160 -5.17 25.26 0.70
N ASP A 161 -5.77 25.04 1.87
CA ASP A 161 -5.95 26.05 2.89
C ASP A 161 -4.63 26.42 3.57
N GLU A 162 -3.83 25.43 3.95
CA GLU A 162 -2.53 25.63 4.58
C GLU A 162 -1.56 26.39 3.67
N HIS A 163 -1.54 26.06 2.38
CA HIS A 163 -0.66 26.69 1.39
C HIS A 163 -1.30 27.84 0.62
N GLN A 164 -2.48 28.31 1.04
CA GLN A 164 -3.22 29.41 0.41
C GLN A 164 -3.47 29.24 -1.09
N LEU A 165 -3.69 27.98 -1.56
CA LEU A 165 -3.97 27.65 -2.95
C LEU A 165 -5.45 27.90 -3.29
N CYS A 166 -5.73 28.25 -4.55
CA CYS A 166 -7.08 28.51 -5.02
C CYS A 166 -7.85 27.19 -5.20
N HIS A 167 -8.96 26.99 -4.47
CA HIS A 167 -9.81 25.81 -4.56
C HIS A 167 -10.39 25.60 -5.96
N GLY A 168 -10.74 26.68 -6.65
CA GLY A 168 -11.28 26.61 -8.01
C GLY A 168 -10.26 26.11 -9.03
N LEU A 169 -9.00 26.54 -8.95
CA LEU A 169 -7.93 26.05 -9.82
C LEU A 169 -7.62 24.57 -9.57
N LEU A 170 -7.78 24.12 -8.33
CA LEU A 170 -7.59 22.72 -7.95
C LEU A 170 -8.82 21.85 -8.25
N GLY A 171 -9.89 22.40 -8.83
CA GLY A 171 -11.11 21.66 -9.13
C GLY A 171 -11.91 21.23 -7.89
N LEU A 172 -11.65 21.84 -6.71
CA LEU A 172 -12.33 21.55 -5.45
C LEU A 172 -13.66 22.29 -5.32
N GLU A 173 -13.82 23.37 -6.09
CA GLU A 173 -15.04 24.17 -6.19
C GLU A 173 -15.36 24.45 -7.65
N LYS A 174 -16.67 24.55 -7.95
CA LYS A 174 -17.12 25.00 -9.27
C LYS A 174 -16.88 26.49 -9.38
N LEU A 175 -16.01 26.90 -10.28
CA LEU A 175 -15.85 28.30 -10.65
C LEU A 175 -17.07 28.72 -11.49
N SER A 176 -17.81 29.73 -11.04
CA SER A 176 -18.82 30.40 -11.88
C SER A 176 -18.08 31.25 -12.91
N ALA A 177 -18.58 31.27 -14.15
CA ALA A 177 -17.91 31.90 -15.28
C ALA A 177 -17.48 33.39 -15.11
N ASN A 178 -17.97 34.08 -14.09
CA ASN A 178 -17.70 35.51 -13.82
C ASN A 178 -17.34 35.82 -12.35
N ARG A 179 -16.95 34.83 -11.55
CA ARG A 179 -16.51 35.09 -10.17
C ARG A 179 -15.04 34.70 -10.01
N ALA A 180 -14.25 35.64 -9.50
CA ALA A 180 -12.91 35.37 -9.02
C ALA A 180 -12.94 34.27 -7.95
N CYS A 181 -11.88 33.48 -7.83
CA CYS A 181 -11.70 32.56 -6.72
C CYS A 181 -11.92 33.28 -5.39
N PHE A 182 -12.66 32.69 -4.45
CA PHE A 182 -12.95 33.28 -3.13
C PHE A 182 -11.70 33.89 -2.46
N ARG A 183 -10.54 33.29 -2.61
CA ARG A 183 -9.28 33.80 -2.06
C ARG A 183 -8.69 34.98 -2.84
N ALA A 184 -8.91 35.08 -4.13
CA ALA A 184 -8.54 36.26 -4.90
C ALA A 184 -9.37 37.45 -4.44
N ALA A 185 -10.69 37.27 -4.22
CA ALA A 185 -11.58 38.27 -3.70
C ALA A 185 -11.25 38.74 -2.26
N LEU A 186 -10.63 37.87 -1.42
CA LEU A 186 -10.19 38.26 -0.08
C LEU A 186 -8.88 39.06 -0.06
N ARG A 187 -8.08 39.02 -1.13
CA ARG A 187 -6.83 39.79 -1.24
C ARG A 187 -7.04 41.20 -1.79
N GLU A 188 -8.19 41.48 -2.36
CA GLU A 188 -8.55 42.81 -2.90
C GLU A 188 -9.22 43.74 -1.86
N ASN A 189 -9.46 43.27 -0.63
CA ASN A 189 -9.95 43.99 0.52
C ASN A 189 -8.88 44.07 1.62
#